data_d381985349bc28c2a9bb428ed1cf8a12
#
_entry.id   d381985349bc28c2a9bb428ed1cf8a12
#
_cell.length_a   1.000
_cell.length_b   1.000
_cell.length_c   1.000
_cell.angle_alpha   90.00
_cell.angle_beta   90.00
_cell.angle_gamma   90.00
#
_symmetry.space_group_name_H-M   'P 1'
#
loop_
_entity.id
_entity.type
_entity.pdbx_description
1 polymer ?
#
loop_
_entity_poly.entity_id
_entity_poly.type
_entity_poly.pdbx_seq_one_letter_code
_entity_poly.pdbx_strand_id
1 'polypeptide(L)'
;VDAQSVKSSPPGPALRLPTEQAALQSFERAGFHGVRLHWSADENPLAVDRIGDVDIRMCVIEAYKGKQGPCMELGQAVVYGGPWSEVHDDDGHVYRRGERVAVCAKTYALLMRSPYEGAVTGLRSATEPPLEHAQPFDCNTPALRDPKVTKGLIPFSGSSARASACAPDSGCC
;
A
#
# COMPACT_ATOMS: atom_id res chain seq x y z
N VAL A 1 49.28 -42.83 14.26
CA VAL A 1 48.05 -42.07 14.55
C VAL A 1 47.75 -41.26 13.31
N ASP A 2 46.79 -41.78 12.53
CA ASP A 2 46.46 -41.24 11.19
C ASP A 2 45.70 -39.93 11.30
N ALA A 3 46.26 -38.89 10.69
CA ALA A 3 45.55 -37.63 10.46
C ALA A 3 44.54 -37.85 9.36
N GLN A 4 43.25 -37.96 9.72
CA GLN A 4 42.16 -37.95 8.74
C GLN A 4 42.09 -36.59 8.05
N SER A 5 42.44 -36.60 6.76
CA SER A 5 42.25 -35.48 5.86
C SER A 5 40.74 -35.18 5.74
N VAL A 6 40.29 -34.13 6.39
CA VAL A 6 38.99 -33.58 6.17
C VAL A 6 38.97 -32.99 4.77
N LYS A 7 38.35 -33.69 3.80
CA LYS A 7 38.07 -33.16 2.49
C LYS A 7 37.05 -32.00 2.67
N SER A 8 37.56 -30.79 2.59
CA SER A 8 36.68 -29.62 2.48
C SER A 8 35.88 -29.72 1.17
N SER A 9 34.60 -29.92 1.26
CA SER A 9 33.71 -29.79 0.11
C SER A 9 33.85 -28.40 -0.49
N PRO A 10 33.82 -28.26 -1.84
CA PRO A 10 33.85 -26.92 -2.45
C PRO A 10 32.69 -26.09 -1.90
N PRO A 11 32.89 -24.80 -1.66
CA PRO A 11 31.80 -23.95 -1.20
C PRO A 11 30.65 -24.03 -2.20
N GLY A 12 29.49 -24.49 -1.74
CA GLY A 12 28.27 -24.49 -2.52
C GLY A 12 27.91 -23.04 -2.95
N PRO A 13 26.99 -22.87 -3.90
CA PRO A 13 26.58 -21.54 -4.31
C PRO A 13 26.18 -20.72 -3.08
N ALA A 14 26.76 -19.52 -2.95
CA ALA A 14 26.51 -18.66 -1.82
C ALA A 14 25.01 -18.36 -1.74
N LEU A 15 24.34 -18.88 -0.70
CA LEU A 15 22.92 -18.62 -0.48
C LEU A 15 22.77 -17.15 -0.08
N ARG A 16 22.13 -16.37 -0.94
CA ARG A 16 21.84 -14.96 -0.69
C ARG A 16 20.38 -14.84 -0.24
N LEU A 17 20.17 -14.80 1.05
CA LEU A 17 18.85 -14.53 1.63
C LEU A 17 18.71 -13.02 1.91
N PRO A 18 17.58 -12.40 1.53
CA PRO A 18 17.31 -11.02 1.90
C PRO A 18 17.00 -10.93 3.40
N THR A 19 17.23 -9.77 3.98
CA THR A 19 16.64 -9.44 5.27
C THR A 19 15.12 -9.27 5.10
N GLU A 20 14.35 -9.39 6.19
CA GLU A 20 12.91 -9.17 6.17
C GLU A 20 12.57 -7.80 5.55
N GLN A 21 13.24 -6.74 6.01
CA GLN A 21 13.06 -5.40 5.46
C GLN A 21 13.38 -5.32 3.95
N ALA A 22 14.47 -5.92 3.51
CA ALA A 22 14.85 -5.91 2.09
C ALA A 22 13.85 -6.70 1.23
N ALA A 23 13.27 -7.77 1.78
CA ALA A 23 12.22 -8.53 1.11
C ALA A 23 10.95 -7.68 0.94
N LEU A 24 10.44 -7.06 2.02
CA LEU A 24 9.27 -6.17 1.96
C LEU A 24 9.47 -5.03 0.95
N GLN A 25 10.60 -4.31 1.04
CA GLN A 25 10.95 -3.24 0.10
C GLN A 25 11.05 -3.70 -1.37
N SER A 26 11.34 -5.00 -1.62
CA SER A 26 11.34 -5.52 -2.98
C SER A 26 9.96 -5.56 -3.59
N PHE A 27 8.93 -5.90 -2.80
CA PHE A 27 7.53 -5.88 -3.24
C PHE A 27 7.04 -4.46 -3.48
N GLU A 28 7.36 -3.52 -2.58
CA GLU A 28 7.03 -2.09 -2.73
C GLU A 28 7.65 -1.52 -4.02
N ARG A 29 8.96 -1.73 -4.24
CA ARG A 29 9.64 -1.31 -5.47
C ARG A 29 9.09 -1.96 -6.74
N ALA A 30 8.50 -3.14 -6.64
CA ALA A 30 7.83 -3.81 -7.74
C ALA A 30 6.38 -3.31 -7.98
N GLY A 31 5.94 -2.28 -7.25
CA GLY A 31 4.61 -1.68 -7.40
C GLY A 31 3.49 -2.46 -6.72
N PHE A 32 3.82 -3.33 -5.75
CA PHE A 32 2.82 -3.91 -4.87
C PHE A 32 2.52 -2.94 -3.73
N HIS A 33 1.31 -3.06 -3.16
CA HIS A 33 0.86 -2.28 -2.00
C HIS A 33 0.30 -3.19 -0.92
N GLY A 34 0.09 -2.64 0.28
CA GLY A 34 -0.45 -3.38 1.41
C GLY A 34 0.44 -4.56 1.80
N VAL A 35 1.77 -4.37 1.69
CA VAL A 35 2.75 -5.41 1.96
C VAL A 35 2.74 -5.76 3.45
N ARG A 36 2.49 -7.02 3.75
CA ARG A 36 2.41 -7.54 5.12
C ARG A 36 3.36 -8.71 5.31
N LEU A 37 3.98 -8.74 6.48
CA LEU A 37 4.72 -9.89 6.96
C LEU A 37 3.81 -10.73 7.85
N HIS A 38 3.60 -11.99 7.48
CA HIS A 38 2.86 -12.95 8.28
C HIS A 38 3.80 -13.98 8.86
N TRP A 39 3.51 -14.35 10.10
CA TRP A 39 4.11 -15.49 10.77
C TRP A 39 3.07 -16.63 10.76
N SER A 40 3.50 -17.85 10.44
CA SER A 40 2.62 -19.00 10.59
C SER A 40 2.21 -19.15 12.05
N ALA A 41 0.92 -19.33 12.29
CA ALA A 41 0.40 -19.54 13.64
C ALA A 41 0.94 -20.84 14.27
N ASP A 42 1.30 -21.82 13.44
CA ASP A 42 1.83 -23.11 13.84
C ASP A 42 3.36 -23.09 13.99
N GLU A 43 4.00 -22.03 13.54
CA GLU A 43 5.43 -21.85 13.66
C GLU A 43 5.74 -20.87 14.80
N ASN A 44 6.57 -21.32 15.72
CA ASN A 44 7.11 -20.42 16.73
C ASN A 44 7.90 -19.31 16.00
N PRO A 45 7.46 -18.03 16.03
CA PRO A 45 8.18 -16.94 15.37
C PRO A 45 9.58 -16.71 15.92
N LEU A 46 9.90 -17.36 17.05
CA LEU A 46 11.22 -17.42 17.65
C LEU A 46 12.01 -18.66 17.23
N ALA A 47 11.38 -19.60 16.48
CA ALA A 47 12.11 -20.75 15.93
C ALA A 47 13.04 -20.23 14.81
N VAL A 48 14.31 -20.34 15.04
CA VAL A 48 15.36 -19.81 14.19
C VAL A 48 16.26 -20.97 13.79
N ASP A 49 16.33 -21.23 12.49
CA ASP A 49 17.43 -22.04 11.95
C ASP A 49 18.68 -21.18 11.85
N ARG A 50 19.83 -21.80 12.03
CA ARG A 50 21.11 -21.08 11.98
C ARG A 50 22.02 -21.68 10.92
N ILE A 51 22.57 -20.80 10.07
CA ILE A 51 23.62 -21.14 9.13
C ILE A 51 24.86 -20.28 9.46
N GLY A 52 25.85 -20.90 10.09
CA GLY A 52 26.98 -20.16 10.64
C GLY A 52 26.54 -19.20 11.73
N ASP A 53 26.84 -17.92 11.58
CA ASP A 53 26.45 -16.86 12.53
C ASP A 53 25.17 -16.13 12.12
N VAL A 54 24.46 -16.62 11.09
CA VAL A 54 23.22 -15.98 10.57
C VAL A 54 22.01 -16.77 11.04
N ASP A 55 21.11 -16.10 11.73
CA ASP A 55 19.81 -16.62 12.08
C ASP A 55 18.86 -16.50 10.89
N ILE A 56 18.17 -17.59 10.55
CA ILE A 56 17.23 -17.68 9.42
C ILE A 56 15.85 -18.00 9.95
N ARG A 57 14.84 -17.30 9.43
CA ARG A 57 13.44 -17.52 9.74
C ARG A 57 12.63 -17.67 8.46
N MET A 58 11.62 -18.52 8.51
CA MET A 58 10.61 -18.59 7.48
C MET A 58 9.52 -17.55 7.77
N CYS A 59 9.14 -16.81 6.75
CA CYS A 59 8.02 -15.88 6.82
C CYS A 59 7.20 -15.94 5.53
N VAL A 60 5.95 -15.51 5.61
CA VAL A 60 5.06 -15.35 4.46
C VAL A 60 4.85 -13.86 4.24
N ILE A 61 5.08 -13.42 3.03
CA ILE A 61 4.80 -12.03 2.61
C ILE A 61 3.55 -12.04 1.76
N GLU A 62 2.54 -11.30 2.20
CA GLU A 62 1.35 -11.00 1.43
C GLU A 62 1.48 -9.60 0.83
N ALA A 63 1.12 -9.46 -0.44
CA ALA A 63 1.14 -8.18 -1.14
C ALA A 63 0.08 -8.14 -2.22
N TYR A 64 -0.44 -6.96 -2.51
CA TYR A 64 -1.52 -6.75 -3.47
C TYR A 64 -1.00 -6.00 -4.69
N LYS A 65 -1.52 -6.37 -5.87
CA LYS A 65 -1.16 -5.69 -7.10
C LYS A 65 -1.66 -4.25 -7.09
N GLY A 66 -0.83 -3.33 -7.58
CA GLY A 66 -1.08 -1.90 -7.55
C GLY A 66 -2.36 -1.45 -8.23
N LYS A 67 -2.73 -0.21 -7.99
CA LYS A 67 -3.86 0.48 -8.59
C LYS A 67 -3.67 0.59 -10.10
N GLN A 68 -4.74 0.39 -10.87
CA GLN A 68 -4.71 0.48 -12.33
C GLN A 68 -5.71 1.51 -12.83
N GLY A 69 -5.43 2.09 -14.00
CA GLY A 69 -6.28 3.07 -14.65
C GLY A 69 -6.09 4.51 -14.14
N PRO A 70 -6.80 5.48 -14.74
CA PRO A 70 -6.70 6.90 -14.39
C PRO A 70 -7.28 7.21 -13.01
N CYS A 71 -6.79 8.29 -12.40
CA CYS A 71 -7.35 8.83 -11.18
C CYS A 71 -8.59 9.66 -11.53
N MET A 72 -9.77 9.24 -11.10
CA MET A 72 -11.03 9.87 -11.42
C MET A 72 -11.68 10.46 -10.16
N GLU A 73 -12.27 11.64 -10.31
CA GLU A 73 -12.96 12.38 -9.25
C GLU A 73 -14.44 11.97 -9.18
N LEU A 74 -14.85 11.34 -8.09
CA LEU A 74 -16.24 10.95 -7.83
C LEU A 74 -16.83 11.66 -6.60
N GLY A 75 -16.18 12.68 -6.06
CA GLY A 75 -16.62 13.38 -4.85
C GLY A 75 -16.42 12.57 -3.56
N GLN A 76 -15.65 11.50 -3.63
CA GLN A 76 -15.43 10.57 -2.53
C GLN A 76 -14.40 11.10 -1.53
N ALA A 77 -14.49 10.60 -0.31
CA ALA A 77 -13.52 10.87 0.75
C ALA A 77 -13.37 9.66 1.66
N VAL A 78 -12.30 9.68 2.45
CA VAL A 78 -12.11 8.73 3.55
C VAL A 78 -11.76 9.47 4.83
N VAL A 79 -12.09 8.84 5.96
CA VAL A 79 -11.77 9.35 7.30
C VAL A 79 -11.07 8.26 8.08
N TYR A 80 -9.85 8.55 8.52
CA TYR A 80 -9.15 7.67 9.44
C TYR A 80 -9.61 7.92 10.88
N GLY A 81 -10.04 6.87 11.57
CA GLY A 81 -10.60 6.96 12.92
C GLY A 81 -9.58 6.84 14.06
N GLY A 82 -8.35 6.48 13.78
CA GLY A 82 -7.33 6.22 14.82
C GLY A 82 -6.90 4.75 14.84
N PRO A 83 -6.02 4.34 15.80
CA PRO A 83 -5.66 5.05 17.05
C PRO A 83 -4.53 6.08 16.92
N TRP A 84 -3.71 6.04 15.86
CA TRP A 84 -2.61 7.00 15.70
C TRP A 84 -3.10 8.38 15.29
N SER A 85 -2.24 9.38 15.37
CA SER A 85 -2.55 10.75 14.92
C SER A 85 -2.73 10.81 13.40
N GLU A 86 -1.93 10.03 12.67
CA GLU A 86 -1.99 9.89 11.22
C GLU A 86 -1.43 8.53 10.78
N VAL A 87 -1.80 8.11 9.57
CA VAL A 87 -1.24 6.96 8.86
C VAL A 87 -0.92 7.35 7.43
N HIS A 88 -0.01 6.58 6.81
CA HIS A 88 0.38 6.76 5.41
C HIS A 88 0.07 5.49 4.65
N ASP A 89 -0.32 5.62 3.39
CA ASP A 89 -0.37 4.47 2.49
C ASP A 89 0.95 4.34 1.72
N ASP A 90 1.08 3.25 0.96
CA ASP A 90 2.29 2.94 0.20
C ASP A 90 2.55 3.92 -0.96
N ASP A 91 1.56 4.73 -1.34
CA ASP A 91 1.68 5.81 -2.33
C ASP A 91 2.04 7.16 -1.70
N GLY A 92 2.18 7.22 -0.37
CA GLY A 92 2.57 8.41 0.38
C GLY A 92 1.43 9.37 0.71
N HIS A 93 0.16 8.95 0.53
CA HIS A 93 -0.95 9.74 1.02
C HIS A 93 -1.00 9.72 2.54
N VAL A 94 -1.36 10.87 3.13
CA VAL A 94 -1.44 11.05 4.59
C VAL A 94 -2.89 11.16 5.02
N TYR A 95 -3.28 10.33 5.98
CA TYR A 95 -4.63 10.31 6.55
C TYR A 95 -4.55 10.68 8.03
N ARG A 96 -4.82 11.94 8.37
CA ARG A 96 -4.88 12.39 9.76
C ARG A 96 -6.20 11.99 10.39
N ARG A 97 -6.12 11.61 11.67
CA ARG A 97 -7.30 11.18 12.41
C ARG A 97 -8.39 12.26 12.44
N GLY A 98 -9.58 11.87 11.98
CA GLY A 98 -10.75 12.74 11.94
C GLY A 98 -10.82 13.68 10.74
N GLU A 99 -9.76 13.78 9.92
CA GLU A 99 -9.80 14.55 8.69
C GLU A 99 -10.54 13.80 7.58
N ARG A 100 -11.28 14.55 6.80
CA ARG A 100 -12.03 14.05 5.65
C ARG A 100 -11.18 14.26 4.40
N VAL A 101 -10.34 13.28 4.08
CA VAL A 101 -9.38 13.35 2.97
C VAL A 101 -10.07 13.00 1.66
N ALA A 102 -9.98 13.88 0.66
CA ALA A 102 -10.44 13.62 -0.70
C ALA A 102 -9.57 12.55 -1.35
N VAL A 103 -10.17 11.59 -2.03
CA VAL A 103 -9.46 10.50 -2.71
C VAL A 103 -10.05 10.24 -4.08
N CYS A 104 -9.24 9.76 -5.01
CA CYS A 104 -9.72 9.31 -6.31
C CYS A 104 -10.48 7.99 -6.20
N ALA A 105 -11.25 7.65 -7.22
CA ALA A 105 -12.04 6.43 -7.29
C ALA A 105 -11.21 5.16 -7.03
N LYS A 106 -9.99 5.10 -7.56
CA LYS A 106 -9.08 3.95 -7.34
C LYS A 106 -8.68 3.81 -5.87
N THR A 107 -8.21 4.90 -5.26
CA THR A 107 -7.81 4.92 -3.86
C THR A 107 -8.99 4.58 -2.97
N TYR A 108 -10.18 5.13 -3.26
CA TYR A 108 -11.38 4.78 -2.53
C TYR A 108 -11.69 3.27 -2.61
N ALA A 109 -11.74 2.72 -3.82
CA ALA A 109 -12.00 1.29 -4.02
C ALA A 109 -10.95 0.39 -3.35
N LEU A 110 -9.69 0.83 -3.33
CA LEU A 110 -8.60 0.13 -2.65
C LEU A 110 -8.82 0.10 -1.14
N LEU A 111 -9.06 1.26 -0.54
CA LEU A 111 -9.20 1.41 0.92
C LEU A 111 -10.45 0.74 1.49
N MET A 112 -11.46 0.45 0.64
CA MET A 112 -12.70 -0.25 1.03
C MET A 112 -12.60 -1.78 0.97
N ARG A 113 -11.44 -2.33 0.67
CA ARG A 113 -11.22 -3.79 0.59
C ARG A 113 -9.98 -4.21 1.35
N SER A 114 -9.79 -5.52 1.53
CA SER A 114 -8.55 -6.08 2.08
C SER A 114 -7.33 -5.54 1.29
N PRO A 115 -6.22 -5.22 1.99
CA PRO A 115 -5.95 -5.35 3.42
C PRO A 115 -6.39 -4.14 4.27
N TYR A 116 -7.00 -3.12 3.69
CA TYR A 116 -7.30 -1.84 4.35
C TYR A 116 -8.70 -1.75 4.94
N GLU A 117 -9.55 -2.74 4.64
CA GLU A 117 -10.93 -2.78 5.12
C GLU A 117 -11.02 -2.58 6.64
N GLY A 118 -11.82 -1.61 7.05
CA GLY A 118 -11.95 -1.23 8.46
C GLY A 118 -10.91 -0.25 9.01
N ALA A 119 -9.81 0.01 8.27
CA ALA A 119 -8.81 1.00 8.70
C ALA A 119 -9.34 2.44 8.58
N VAL A 120 -10.17 2.70 7.58
CA VAL A 120 -10.80 4.00 7.33
C VAL A 120 -12.29 3.86 7.07
N THR A 121 -13.03 4.95 7.31
CA THR A 121 -14.45 5.05 6.93
C THR A 121 -14.56 5.72 5.58
N GLY A 122 -15.16 5.04 4.60
CA GLY A 122 -15.43 5.60 3.28
C GLY A 122 -16.68 6.48 3.25
N LEU A 123 -16.61 7.58 2.53
CA LEU A 123 -17.69 8.52 2.32
C LEU A 123 -17.91 8.71 0.81
N ARG A 124 -19.03 8.22 0.30
CA ARG A 124 -19.43 8.43 -1.09
C ARG A 124 -20.16 9.76 -1.24
N SER A 125 -20.06 10.36 -2.43
CA SER A 125 -20.86 11.53 -2.77
C SER A 125 -22.31 11.13 -3.07
N ALA A 126 -23.27 11.92 -2.60
CA ALA A 126 -24.66 11.75 -2.96
C ALA A 126 -24.94 12.01 -4.45
N THR A 127 -24.04 12.72 -5.12
CA THR A 127 -24.09 13.08 -6.55
C THR A 127 -22.95 12.47 -7.34
N GLU A 128 -22.52 11.27 -6.96
CA GLU A 128 -21.42 10.56 -7.63
C GLU A 128 -21.77 10.31 -9.11
N PRO A 129 -20.99 10.82 -10.07
CA PRO A 129 -21.23 10.57 -11.48
C PRO A 129 -20.81 9.16 -11.87
N PRO A 130 -21.33 8.62 -12.99
CA PRO A 130 -20.76 7.45 -13.62
C PRO A 130 -19.26 7.66 -13.93
N LEU A 131 -18.47 6.60 -13.83
CA LEU A 131 -17.01 6.69 -13.97
C LEU A 131 -16.58 7.24 -15.34
N GLU A 132 -17.31 6.92 -16.39
CA GLU A 132 -17.09 7.41 -17.77
C GLU A 132 -17.32 8.91 -17.93
N HIS A 133 -18.05 9.53 -17.02
CA HIS A 133 -18.33 10.97 -17.01
C HIS A 133 -17.53 11.73 -15.93
N ALA A 134 -16.72 11.00 -15.16
CA ALA A 134 -15.93 11.59 -14.09
C ALA A 134 -14.79 12.44 -14.63
N GLN A 135 -14.43 13.49 -13.89
CA GLN A 135 -13.27 14.32 -14.21
C GLN A 135 -11.99 13.71 -13.64
N PRO A 136 -10.82 14.02 -14.19
CA PRO A 136 -9.55 13.64 -13.59
C PRO A 136 -9.40 14.18 -12.17
N PHE A 137 -8.82 13.37 -11.28
CA PHE A 137 -8.48 13.75 -9.92
C PHE A 137 -6.97 13.98 -9.80
N ASP A 138 -6.57 15.08 -9.15
CA ASP A 138 -5.16 15.34 -8.85
C ASP A 138 -4.77 14.63 -7.55
N CYS A 139 -4.08 13.51 -7.68
CA CYS A 139 -3.59 12.73 -6.53
C CYS A 139 -2.33 13.33 -5.89
N ASN A 140 -1.66 14.28 -6.56
CA ASN A 140 -0.41 14.85 -6.06
C ASN A 140 -0.64 16.00 -5.07
N THR A 141 -1.86 16.56 -5.05
CA THR A 141 -2.22 17.65 -4.16
C THR A 141 -3.18 17.15 -3.08
N PRO A 142 -2.69 16.93 -1.84
CA PRO A 142 -3.56 16.55 -0.73
C PRO A 142 -4.69 17.59 -0.54
N ALA A 143 -5.92 17.13 -0.44
CA ALA A 143 -7.07 18.00 -0.26
C ALA A 143 -8.05 17.42 0.77
N LEU A 144 -8.66 18.30 1.55
CA LEU A 144 -9.78 17.95 2.42
C LEU A 144 -11.08 18.07 1.64
N ARG A 145 -12.00 17.12 1.86
CA ARG A 145 -13.32 17.12 1.25
C ARG A 145 -14.32 17.86 2.13
N ASP A 146 -14.88 18.94 1.61
CA ASP A 146 -15.99 19.63 2.30
C ASP A 146 -17.18 18.65 2.49
N PRO A 147 -17.74 18.56 3.70
CA PRO A 147 -18.94 17.77 3.96
C PRO A 147 -20.13 18.09 3.03
N LYS A 148 -20.25 19.32 2.56
CA LYS A 148 -21.30 19.72 1.62
C LYS A 148 -21.17 19.02 0.27
N VAL A 149 -19.95 18.70 -0.17
CA VAL A 149 -19.68 17.94 -1.40
C VAL A 149 -20.22 16.52 -1.27
N THR A 150 -19.86 15.80 -0.22
CA THR A 150 -20.34 14.43 -0.01
C THR A 150 -21.85 14.37 0.21
N LYS A 151 -22.45 15.45 0.72
CA LYS A 151 -23.92 15.58 0.86
C LYS A 151 -24.62 16.00 -0.44
N GLY A 152 -23.89 16.29 -1.52
CA GLY A 152 -24.46 16.78 -2.78
C GLY A 152 -25.03 18.19 -2.72
N LEU A 153 -24.66 18.98 -1.71
CA LEU A 153 -25.15 20.35 -1.52
C LEU A 153 -24.37 21.38 -2.36
N ILE A 154 -23.14 21.07 -2.68
CA ILE A 154 -22.30 21.86 -3.60
C ILE A 154 -21.60 20.87 -4.54
N PRO A 155 -21.35 21.26 -5.81
CA PRO A 155 -20.55 20.45 -6.71
C PRO A 155 -19.12 20.36 -6.18
N PHE A 156 -18.46 19.21 -6.40
CA PHE A 156 -17.01 19.17 -6.30
C PHE A 156 -16.46 19.92 -7.52
N SER A 157 -15.78 21.02 -7.30
CA SER A 157 -14.99 21.64 -8.35
C SER A 157 -13.87 20.67 -8.68
N GLY A 158 -13.93 20.04 -9.83
CA GLY A 158 -12.77 19.35 -10.37
C GLY A 158 -11.62 20.35 -10.31
N SER A 159 -10.54 20.02 -9.61
CA SER A 159 -9.36 20.88 -9.67
C SER A 159 -9.00 20.94 -11.14
N SER A 160 -8.93 22.14 -11.68
CA SER A 160 -8.51 22.43 -13.06
C SER A 160 -7.00 22.20 -13.22
N ALA A 161 -6.48 21.16 -12.60
CA ALA A 161 -5.14 20.68 -12.81
C ALA A 161 -5.14 20.01 -14.19
N ARG A 162 -4.37 20.58 -15.10
CA ARG A 162 -4.09 20.01 -16.41
C ARG A 162 -3.84 18.51 -16.24
N ALA A 163 -4.57 17.71 -17.01
CA ALA A 163 -4.38 16.27 -17.10
C ALA A 163 -2.93 15.98 -17.53
N SER A 164 -2.03 15.92 -16.58
CA SER A 164 -0.80 15.17 -16.76
C SER A 164 -1.22 13.72 -16.72
N ALA A 165 -1.40 13.14 -17.91
CA ALA A 165 -1.62 11.73 -18.04
C ALA A 165 -0.48 11.03 -17.29
N CYS A 166 -0.80 10.34 -16.20
CA CYS A 166 0.15 9.46 -15.56
C CYS A 166 0.59 8.45 -16.63
N ALA A 167 1.85 8.49 -17.01
CA ALA A 167 2.41 7.47 -17.88
C ALA A 167 2.27 6.12 -17.15
N PRO A 168 2.02 5.02 -17.86
CA PRO A 168 1.79 3.71 -17.25
C PRO A 168 2.95 3.22 -16.34
N ASP A 169 4.13 3.82 -16.45
CA ASP A 169 5.34 3.48 -15.69
C ASP A 169 5.71 4.52 -14.62
N SER A 170 4.96 5.61 -14.48
CA SER A 170 5.16 6.53 -13.38
C SER A 170 4.35 6.03 -12.20
N GLY A 171 4.99 5.73 -11.07
CA GLY A 171 4.34 5.28 -9.83
C GLY A 171 3.42 6.35 -9.19
N CYS A 172 2.62 7.02 -10.00
CA CYS A 172 1.58 7.94 -9.55
C CYS A 172 0.36 7.15 -9.12
N CYS A 173 0.09 7.15 -7.82
CA CYS A 173 -1.05 6.54 -7.11
C CYS A 173 -1.19 5.05 -7.27
#